data_768345aa25c30f3afaea538d695c7b3e
#
_entry.id   768345aa25c30f3afaea538d695c7b3e
#
_cell.length_a   1.000
_cell.length_b   1.000
_cell.length_c   1.000
_cell.angle_alpha   90.00
_cell.angle_beta   90.00
_cell.angle_gamma   90.00
#
_symmetry.space_group_name_H-M   'P 1'
#
loop_
_entity.id
_entity.type
_entity.pdbx_description
1 polymer ?
#
loop_
_entity_poly.entity_id
_entity_poly.type
_entity_poly.pdbx_seq_one_letter_code
_entity_poly.pdbx_strand_id
1 'polypeptide(L)'
;VERTPTLKPLLLLDLDGVLRSFPPMPAEVARVAFEPNLLRRAVTGEISDEQWRQEVGPDFAASPGEVITEALALVRVARRQCFVALLTNATTRLEADLALLGLDVEFDAIFNSSRLGLAKPDPAIYRRVLAELGYTTGVFCDDTAENAAAALEAGLDGVHVPDTAALRRALAVRELIPPTVLLILPDRDEAQELADELLADGWGPCAVHRDMLAGEDDAEDVDWVIELTTAPDGTPASAHRDELDELAERHDGFTGDG
;
A
#
# COMPACT_ATOMS: atom_id res chain seq x y z
N VAL A 1 -19.37 -32.22 -10.95
CA VAL A 1 -19.56 -30.78 -11.11
C VAL A 1 -18.17 -30.16 -10.94
N GLU A 2 -17.50 -29.81 -12.04
CA GLU A 2 -16.27 -29.04 -12.01
C GLU A 2 -16.60 -27.67 -11.40
N ARG A 3 -15.99 -27.35 -10.25
CA ARG A 3 -16.03 -25.99 -9.71
C ARG A 3 -15.22 -25.11 -10.65
N THR A 4 -15.88 -24.19 -11.33
CA THR A 4 -15.20 -23.10 -12.01
C THR A 4 -14.28 -22.43 -10.97
N PRO A 5 -12.98 -22.27 -11.23
CA PRO A 5 -12.10 -21.59 -10.29
C PRO A 5 -12.64 -20.19 -10.06
N THR A 6 -12.99 -19.89 -8.82
CA THR A 6 -13.40 -18.53 -8.44
C THR A 6 -12.17 -17.64 -8.60
N LEU A 7 -12.25 -16.64 -9.45
CA LEU A 7 -11.20 -15.63 -9.59
C LEU A 7 -10.98 -14.97 -8.22
N LYS A 8 -9.72 -14.81 -7.81
CA LYS A 8 -9.39 -14.02 -6.62
C LYS A 8 -9.92 -12.58 -6.79
N PRO A 9 -10.32 -11.90 -5.71
CA PRO A 9 -10.63 -10.46 -5.78
C PRO A 9 -9.47 -9.67 -6.39
N LEU A 10 -9.78 -8.65 -7.20
CA LEU A 10 -8.77 -7.74 -7.76
C LEU A 10 -8.49 -6.62 -6.79
N LEU A 11 -7.22 -6.47 -6.41
CA LEU A 11 -6.67 -5.28 -5.75
C LEU A 11 -5.73 -4.58 -6.72
N LEU A 12 -6.09 -3.39 -7.12
CA LEU A 12 -5.30 -2.51 -7.97
C LEU A 12 -4.72 -1.38 -7.12
N LEU A 13 -3.43 -1.12 -7.20
CA LEU A 13 -2.73 -0.16 -6.34
C LEU A 13 -1.99 0.87 -7.20
N ASP A 14 -1.97 2.12 -6.74
CA ASP A 14 -0.94 3.05 -7.17
C ASP A 14 0.41 2.74 -6.52
N LEU A 15 1.47 3.34 -7.03
CA LEU A 15 2.84 3.19 -6.54
C LEU A 15 3.26 4.38 -5.68
N ASP A 16 3.25 5.58 -6.26
CA ASP A 16 3.79 6.79 -5.64
C ASP A 16 2.82 7.33 -4.58
N GLY A 17 3.33 7.58 -3.37
CA GLY A 17 2.49 7.94 -2.22
C GLY A 17 1.79 6.77 -1.53
N VAL A 18 1.70 5.59 -2.17
CA VAL A 18 1.09 4.37 -1.60
C VAL A 18 2.15 3.36 -1.17
N LEU A 19 3.04 2.98 -2.07
CA LEU A 19 4.08 1.94 -1.84
C LEU A 19 5.50 2.48 -1.96
N ARG A 20 5.63 3.66 -2.57
CA ARG A 20 6.91 4.32 -2.81
C ARG A 20 6.82 5.79 -2.45
N SER A 21 7.88 6.31 -1.83
CA SER A 21 8.03 7.72 -1.51
C SER A 21 9.30 8.28 -2.16
N PHE A 22 9.33 9.61 -2.27
CA PHE A 22 10.49 10.36 -2.75
C PHE A 22 10.87 11.44 -1.75
N PRO A 23 12.16 11.75 -1.63
CA PRO A 23 12.58 12.93 -0.89
C PRO A 23 12.01 14.21 -1.55
N PRO A 24 11.81 15.27 -0.78
CA PRO A 24 11.34 16.55 -1.31
C PRO A 24 12.21 17.04 -2.47
N MET A 25 11.57 17.40 -3.59
CA MET A 25 12.24 17.97 -4.74
C MET A 25 12.35 19.51 -4.59
N PRO A 26 13.46 20.14 -5.01
CA PRO A 26 13.54 21.61 -5.05
C PRO A 26 12.39 22.21 -5.84
N ALA A 27 11.76 23.26 -5.30
CA ALA A 27 10.53 23.84 -5.86
C ALA A 27 10.67 24.27 -7.33
N GLU A 28 11.84 24.77 -7.72
CA GLU A 28 12.10 25.18 -9.10
C GLU A 28 12.13 24.00 -10.07
N VAL A 29 12.72 22.89 -9.64
CA VAL A 29 12.76 21.65 -10.41
C VAL A 29 11.35 21.05 -10.50
N ALA A 30 10.64 20.98 -9.37
CA ALA A 30 9.27 20.47 -9.31
C ALA A 30 8.33 21.23 -10.24
N ARG A 31 8.46 22.56 -10.30
CA ARG A 31 7.64 23.41 -11.18
C ARG A 31 7.80 23.06 -12.67
N VAL A 32 8.97 22.61 -13.08
CA VAL A 32 9.22 22.17 -14.47
C VAL A 32 8.82 20.71 -14.64
N ALA A 33 9.25 19.83 -13.72
CA ALA A 33 8.99 18.39 -13.79
C ALA A 33 7.49 18.06 -13.81
N PHE A 34 6.69 18.82 -13.04
CA PHE A 34 5.24 18.66 -12.91
C PHE A 34 4.45 19.71 -13.73
N GLU A 35 5.08 20.36 -14.72
CA GLU A 35 4.32 21.17 -15.67
C GLU A 35 3.31 20.25 -16.39
N PRO A 36 2.00 20.59 -16.40
CA PRO A 36 0.96 19.64 -16.80
C PRO A 36 1.13 19.00 -18.17
N ASN A 37 1.55 19.80 -19.18
CA ASN A 37 1.73 19.27 -20.52
C ASN A 37 3.00 18.40 -20.65
N LEU A 38 4.10 18.81 -20.00
CA LEU A 38 5.34 18.03 -19.99
C LEU A 38 5.16 16.70 -19.26
N LEU A 39 4.54 16.74 -18.07
CA LEU A 39 4.26 15.54 -17.29
C LEU A 39 3.32 14.60 -18.07
N ARG A 40 2.22 15.11 -18.65
CA ARG A 40 1.30 14.30 -19.44
C ARG A 40 2.04 13.55 -20.56
N ARG A 41 2.89 14.22 -21.31
CA ARG A 41 3.68 13.61 -22.40
C ARG A 41 4.58 12.50 -21.89
N ALA A 42 5.19 12.69 -20.72
CA ALA A 42 6.07 11.69 -20.13
C ALA A 42 5.29 10.47 -19.62
N VAL A 43 4.19 10.68 -18.86
CA VAL A 43 3.40 9.57 -18.28
C VAL A 43 2.49 8.88 -19.29
N THR A 44 2.27 9.45 -20.49
CA THR A 44 1.60 8.78 -21.59
C THR A 44 2.57 8.17 -22.60
N GLY A 45 3.88 8.30 -22.36
CA GLY A 45 4.90 7.72 -23.22
C GLY A 45 5.10 8.44 -24.58
N GLU A 46 4.53 9.65 -24.75
CA GLU A 46 4.79 10.50 -25.93
C GLU A 46 6.27 10.91 -25.99
N ILE A 47 6.90 11.03 -24.83
CA ILE A 47 8.35 11.22 -24.68
C ILE A 47 8.91 10.19 -23.68
N SER A 48 10.17 9.81 -23.88
CA SER A 48 10.86 8.91 -22.97
C SER A 48 11.22 9.62 -21.65
N ASP A 49 11.54 8.84 -20.59
CA ASP A 49 12.08 9.35 -19.34
C ASP A 49 13.33 10.21 -19.56
N GLU A 50 14.22 9.78 -20.45
CA GLU A 50 15.42 10.54 -20.77
C GLU A 50 15.10 11.89 -21.40
N GLN A 51 14.16 11.95 -22.34
CA GLN A 51 13.72 13.21 -22.98
C GLN A 51 13.03 14.12 -21.94
N TRP A 52 12.17 13.54 -21.09
CA TRP A 52 11.52 14.30 -20.02
C TRP A 52 12.55 14.91 -19.07
N ARG A 53 13.55 14.16 -18.62
CA ARG A 53 14.63 14.68 -17.76
C ARG A 53 15.49 15.74 -18.43
N GLN A 54 15.72 15.65 -19.74
CA GLN A 54 16.41 16.69 -20.49
C GLN A 54 15.63 17.99 -20.49
N GLU A 55 14.28 17.92 -20.62
CA GLU A 55 13.41 19.11 -20.56
C GLU A 55 13.30 19.67 -19.14
N VAL A 56 13.30 18.83 -18.10
CA VAL A 56 13.31 19.24 -16.68
C VAL A 56 14.61 19.99 -16.34
N GLY A 57 15.73 19.52 -16.84
CA GLY A 57 17.03 20.16 -16.69
C GLY A 57 18.04 19.40 -15.83
N PRO A 58 19.29 19.90 -15.75
CA PRO A 58 20.41 19.20 -15.15
C PRO A 58 20.31 19.07 -13.61
N ASP A 59 19.48 19.88 -12.97
CA ASP A 59 19.31 19.85 -11.51
C ASP A 59 18.34 18.73 -11.07
N PHE A 60 17.72 18.03 -12.02
CA PHE A 60 16.89 16.88 -11.71
C PHE A 60 17.74 15.66 -11.39
N ALA A 61 17.74 15.25 -10.12
CA ALA A 61 18.37 14.02 -9.68
C ALA A 61 17.38 12.84 -9.80
N ALA A 62 17.64 11.93 -10.74
CA ALA A 62 16.84 10.73 -10.87
C ALA A 62 17.06 9.80 -9.66
N SER A 63 15.97 9.39 -9.02
CA SER A 63 15.96 8.43 -7.92
C SER A 63 14.91 7.35 -8.21
N PRO A 64 15.15 6.08 -7.83
CA PRO A 64 14.10 5.08 -7.85
C PRO A 64 13.05 5.31 -6.74
N GLY A 65 13.30 6.20 -5.78
CA GLY A 65 12.51 6.40 -4.58
C GLY A 65 12.89 5.41 -3.46
N GLU A 66 12.06 5.37 -2.43
CA GLU A 66 12.20 4.49 -1.27
C GLU A 66 10.90 3.72 -1.05
N VAL A 67 11.00 2.44 -0.70
CA VAL A 67 9.84 1.58 -0.44
C VAL A 67 9.22 1.94 0.91
N ILE A 68 7.90 2.11 0.94
CA ILE A 68 7.12 2.22 2.18
C ILE A 68 6.90 0.80 2.69
N THR A 69 7.78 0.33 3.56
CA THR A 69 7.86 -1.08 3.98
C THR A 69 6.59 -1.59 4.65
N GLU A 70 5.94 -0.75 5.46
CA GLU A 70 4.68 -1.08 6.14
C GLU A 70 3.54 -1.28 5.14
N ALA A 71 3.45 -0.43 4.13
CA ALA A 71 2.45 -0.59 3.07
C ALA A 71 2.72 -1.85 2.23
N LEU A 72 3.99 -2.14 1.91
CA LEU A 72 4.37 -3.36 1.20
C LEU A 72 4.02 -4.62 2.00
N ALA A 73 4.18 -4.60 3.33
CA ALA A 73 3.77 -5.71 4.18
C ALA A 73 2.27 -6.00 4.06
N LEU A 74 1.41 -4.97 4.05
CA LEU A 74 -0.03 -5.12 3.83
C LEU A 74 -0.35 -5.74 2.46
N VAL A 75 0.36 -5.31 1.42
CA VAL A 75 0.20 -5.85 0.06
C VAL A 75 0.55 -7.33 0.01
N ARG A 76 1.65 -7.75 0.66
CA ARG A 76 2.05 -9.15 0.75
C ARG A 76 1.00 -10.02 1.46
N VAL A 77 0.37 -9.48 2.50
CA VAL A 77 -0.75 -10.16 3.18
C VAL A 77 -1.95 -10.28 2.23
N ALA A 78 -2.37 -9.18 1.60
CA ALA A 78 -3.50 -9.17 0.66
C ALA A 78 -3.27 -10.14 -0.52
N ARG A 79 -2.05 -10.27 -1.02
CA ARG A 79 -1.71 -11.14 -2.16
C ARG A 79 -1.97 -12.63 -1.93
N ARG A 80 -2.06 -13.05 -0.66
CA ARG A 80 -2.43 -14.44 -0.34
C ARG A 80 -3.82 -14.79 -0.85
N GLN A 81 -4.75 -13.83 -0.84
CA GLN A 81 -6.15 -14.02 -1.22
C GLN A 81 -6.63 -13.17 -2.40
N CYS A 82 -5.88 -12.14 -2.80
CA CYS A 82 -6.19 -11.25 -3.92
C CYS A 82 -5.29 -11.53 -5.13
N PHE A 83 -5.76 -11.13 -6.32
CA PHE A 83 -4.90 -10.83 -7.45
C PHE A 83 -4.48 -9.36 -7.31
N VAL A 84 -3.19 -9.13 -7.10
CA VAL A 84 -2.66 -7.78 -6.83
C VAL A 84 -1.96 -7.25 -8.07
N ALA A 85 -2.44 -6.12 -8.58
CA ALA A 85 -1.85 -5.45 -9.73
C ALA A 85 -1.49 -3.99 -9.42
N LEU A 86 -0.44 -3.52 -10.06
CA LEU A 86 0.00 -2.13 -10.00
C LEU A 86 -0.57 -1.36 -11.20
N LEU A 87 -1.12 -0.15 -10.95
CA LEU A 87 -1.50 0.83 -11.97
C LEU A 87 -0.98 2.21 -11.59
N THR A 88 0.09 2.66 -12.22
CA THR A 88 0.76 3.92 -11.86
C THR A 88 0.98 4.85 -13.05
N ASN A 89 0.89 6.15 -12.79
CA ASN A 89 1.31 7.19 -13.72
C ASN A 89 2.83 7.34 -13.64
N ALA A 90 3.54 6.72 -14.57
CA ALA A 90 4.99 6.69 -14.55
C ALA A 90 5.59 6.89 -15.95
N THR A 91 6.84 7.31 -15.97
CA THR A 91 7.63 7.41 -17.20
C THR A 91 8.08 6.03 -17.70
N THR A 92 8.76 6.00 -18.83
CA THR A 92 9.31 4.75 -19.41
C THR A 92 10.41 4.09 -18.56
N ARG A 93 10.75 4.65 -17.41
CA ARG A 93 11.78 4.14 -16.49
C ARG A 93 11.22 3.20 -15.42
N LEU A 94 9.89 3.13 -15.24
CA LEU A 94 9.24 2.42 -14.14
C LEU A 94 9.79 1.01 -13.90
N GLU A 95 9.91 0.22 -14.96
CA GLU A 95 10.31 -1.19 -14.84
C GLU A 95 11.74 -1.33 -14.28
N ALA A 96 12.63 -0.41 -14.66
CA ALA A 96 13.99 -0.37 -14.11
C ALA A 96 14.00 0.05 -12.63
N ASP A 97 13.17 1.02 -12.25
CA ASP A 97 13.06 1.46 -10.85
C ASP A 97 12.45 0.36 -9.97
N LEU A 98 11.41 -0.33 -10.44
CA LEU A 98 10.82 -1.46 -9.71
C LEU A 98 11.84 -2.59 -9.47
N ALA A 99 12.64 -2.92 -10.48
CA ALA A 99 13.71 -3.93 -10.34
C ALA A 99 14.79 -3.51 -9.34
N LEU A 100 15.18 -2.21 -9.32
CA LEU A 100 16.14 -1.68 -8.34
C LEU A 100 15.60 -1.74 -6.90
N LEU A 101 14.29 -1.57 -6.73
CA LEU A 101 13.62 -1.61 -5.43
C LEU A 101 13.17 -3.02 -5.01
N GLY A 102 13.29 -4.01 -5.90
CA GLY A 102 12.78 -5.37 -5.67
C GLY A 102 11.26 -5.47 -5.64
N LEU A 103 10.56 -4.49 -6.26
CA LEU A 103 9.11 -4.44 -6.31
C LEU A 103 8.51 -5.14 -7.54
N ASP A 104 9.31 -5.47 -8.53
CA ASP A 104 8.88 -6.12 -9.78
C ASP A 104 8.26 -7.52 -9.56
N VAL A 105 8.60 -8.19 -8.44
CA VAL A 105 8.08 -9.51 -8.06
C VAL A 105 6.90 -9.48 -7.10
N GLU A 106 6.52 -8.30 -6.61
CA GLU A 106 5.47 -8.13 -5.59
C GLU A 106 4.06 -8.07 -6.18
N PHE A 107 3.93 -7.97 -7.51
CA PHE A 107 2.65 -7.85 -8.20
C PHE A 107 2.42 -9.00 -9.16
N ASP A 108 1.14 -9.37 -9.35
CA ASP A 108 0.72 -10.37 -10.33
C ASP A 108 0.64 -9.76 -11.75
N ALA A 109 0.46 -8.42 -11.83
CA ALA A 109 0.53 -7.64 -13.06
C ALA A 109 0.98 -6.19 -12.78
N ILE A 110 1.63 -5.56 -13.76
CA ILE A 110 2.12 -4.18 -13.67
C ILE A 110 1.64 -3.41 -14.89
N PHE A 111 0.95 -2.29 -14.65
CA PHE A 111 0.44 -1.39 -15.66
C PHE A 111 1.10 -0.01 -15.52
N ASN A 112 1.99 0.27 -16.46
CA ASN A 112 2.64 1.56 -16.59
C ASN A 112 1.84 2.43 -17.58
N SER A 113 1.38 3.59 -17.16
CA SER A 113 0.63 4.54 -17.98
C SER A 113 1.36 4.89 -19.29
N SER A 114 2.69 5.04 -19.24
CA SER A 114 3.50 5.35 -20.43
C SER A 114 3.51 4.22 -21.48
N ARG A 115 3.27 2.96 -21.06
CA ARG A 115 3.14 1.82 -21.97
C ARG A 115 1.72 1.71 -22.54
N LEU A 116 0.73 2.14 -21.76
CA LEU A 116 -0.67 2.12 -22.16
C LEU A 116 -1.05 3.28 -23.08
N GLY A 117 -0.28 4.38 -23.07
CA GLY A 117 -0.62 5.63 -23.76
C GLY A 117 -1.77 6.38 -23.12
N LEU A 118 -2.13 6.03 -21.88
CA LEU A 118 -3.24 6.57 -21.10
C LEU A 118 -2.73 6.86 -19.68
N ALA A 119 -3.30 7.86 -19.02
CA ALA A 119 -2.91 8.21 -17.65
C ALA A 119 -4.15 8.45 -16.77
N LYS A 120 -4.04 8.13 -15.47
CA LYS A 120 -4.99 8.55 -14.45
C LYS A 120 -5.03 10.08 -14.42
N PRO A 121 -6.17 10.71 -14.22
CA PRO A 121 -7.49 10.17 -13.87
C PRO A 121 -8.42 9.86 -15.05
N ASP A 122 -7.93 9.72 -16.30
CA ASP A 122 -8.80 9.35 -17.42
C ASP A 122 -9.46 7.98 -17.16
N PRO A 123 -10.83 7.88 -17.12
CA PRO A 123 -11.52 6.61 -16.91
C PRO A 123 -11.18 5.52 -17.94
N ALA A 124 -10.63 5.89 -19.09
CA ALA A 124 -10.24 4.94 -20.12
C ALA A 124 -9.11 4.00 -19.66
N ILE A 125 -8.18 4.48 -18.81
CA ILE A 125 -7.06 3.65 -18.32
C ILE A 125 -7.57 2.50 -17.45
N TYR A 126 -8.51 2.77 -16.55
CA TYR A 126 -9.08 1.74 -15.66
C TYR A 126 -9.88 0.69 -16.44
N ARG A 127 -10.71 1.14 -17.40
CA ARG A 127 -11.46 0.22 -18.28
C ARG A 127 -10.51 -0.65 -19.11
N ARG A 128 -9.40 -0.08 -19.58
CA ARG A 128 -8.39 -0.82 -20.32
C ARG A 128 -7.75 -1.90 -19.47
N VAL A 129 -7.36 -1.57 -18.23
CA VAL A 129 -6.75 -2.51 -17.28
C VAL A 129 -7.73 -3.63 -16.91
N LEU A 130 -8.98 -3.29 -16.57
CA LEU A 130 -10.02 -4.28 -16.28
C LEU A 130 -10.23 -5.25 -17.44
N ALA A 131 -10.33 -4.73 -18.67
CA ALA A 131 -10.50 -5.55 -19.87
C ALA A 131 -9.31 -6.49 -20.12
N GLU A 132 -8.08 -6.00 -19.90
CA GLU A 132 -6.86 -6.78 -20.12
C GLU A 132 -6.70 -7.89 -19.07
N LEU A 133 -7.11 -7.63 -17.82
CA LEU A 133 -7.10 -8.62 -16.74
C LEU A 133 -8.32 -9.56 -16.76
N GLY A 134 -9.37 -9.24 -17.53
CA GLY A 134 -10.60 -10.02 -17.56
C GLY A 134 -11.48 -9.85 -16.31
N TYR A 135 -11.32 -8.74 -15.59
CA TYR A 135 -12.15 -8.35 -14.45
C TYR A 135 -13.22 -7.34 -14.86
N THR A 136 -14.33 -7.31 -14.13
CA THR A 136 -15.42 -6.34 -14.31
C THR A 136 -15.46 -5.31 -13.19
N THR A 137 -14.82 -5.59 -12.06
CA THR A 137 -14.69 -4.73 -10.90
C THR A 137 -13.47 -5.13 -10.08
N GLY A 138 -13.14 -4.34 -9.07
CA GLY A 138 -12.06 -4.56 -8.13
C GLY A 138 -11.91 -3.34 -7.22
N VAL A 139 -11.01 -3.40 -6.27
CA VAL A 139 -10.66 -2.27 -5.41
C VAL A 139 -9.45 -1.57 -6.03
N PHE A 140 -9.49 -0.24 -6.11
CA PHE A 140 -8.36 0.58 -6.52
C PHE A 140 -7.99 1.57 -5.42
N CYS A 141 -6.76 1.50 -4.91
CA CYS A 141 -6.24 2.40 -3.89
C CYS A 141 -5.20 3.36 -4.49
N ASP A 142 -5.37 4.66 -4.23
CA ASP A 142 -4.52 5.73 -4.77
C ASP A 142 -4.44 6.87 -3.74
N ASP A 143 -3.27 7.50 -3.58
CA ASP A 143 -3.05 8.64 -2.69
C ASP A 143 -3.68 9.94 -3.20
N THR A 144 -4.07 9.95 -4.48
CA THR A 144 -4.72 11.08 -5.13
C THR A 144 -6.23 10.87 -5.21
N ALA A 145 -7.00 11.71 -4.49
CA ALA A 145 -8.47 11.59 -4.43
C ALA A 145 -9.14 11.65 -5.81
N GLU A 146 -8.61 12.43 -6.74
CA GLU A 146 -9.13 12.54 -8.11
C GLU A 146 -8.99 11.23 -8.88
N ASN A 147 -7.87 10.52 -8.73
CA ASN A 147 -7.66 9.20 -9.34
C ASN A 147 -8.65 8.16 -8.77
N ALA A 148 -8.83 8.15 -7.45
CA ALA A 148 -9.80 7.27 -6.81
C ALA A 148 -11.24 7.55 -7.27
N ALA A 149 -11.62 8.82 -7.40
CA ALA A 149 -12.94 9.22 -7.91
C ALA A 149 -13.16 8.79 -9.36
N ALA A 150 -12.15 8.96 -10.22
CA ALA A 150 -12.24 8.53 -11.64
C ALA A 150 -12.31 7.00 -11.80
N ALA A 151 -11.72 6.25 -10.88
CA ALA A 151 -11.83 4.79 -10.84
C ALA A 151 -13.27 4.33 -10.57
N LEU A 152 -14.02 5.04 -9.71
CA LEU A 152 -15.45 4.79 -9.48
C LEU A 152 -16.28 4.93 -10.76
N GLU A 153 -16.00 5.93 -11.60
CA GLU A 153 -16.67 6.12 -12.89
C GLU A 153 -16.39 4.97 -13.89
N ALA A 154 -15.28 4.27 -13.70
CA ALA A 154 -14.89 3.12 -14.52
C ALA A 154 -15.43 1.78 -14.00
N GLY A 155 -16.10 1.74 -12.84
CA GLY A 155 -16.70 0.53 -12.26
C GLY A 155 -15.79 -0.16 -11.22
N LEU A 156 -14.71 0.47 -10.78
CA LEU A 156 -13.90 0.04 -9.66
C LEU A 156 -14.44 0.63 -8.35
N ASP A 157 -14.14 0.02 -7.21
CA ASP A 157 -14.26 0.63 -5.89
C ASP A 157 -13.00 1.47 -5.63
N GLY A 158 -13.03 2.73 -6.03
CA GLY A 158 -11.91 3.66 -5.89
C GLY A 158 -11.82 4.23 -4.47
N VAL A 159 -10.65 4.06 -3.85
CA VAL A 159 -10.40 4.46 -2.45
C VAL A 159 -9.22 5.41 -2.37
N HIS A 160 -9.45 6.58 -1.80
CA HIS A 160 -8.38 7.52 -1.48
C HIS A 160 -7.63 7.06 -0.23
N VAL A 161 -6.33 6.83 -0.35
CA VAL A 161 -5.46 6.32 0.71
C VAL A 161 -4.23 7.24 0.87
N PRO A 162 -4.37 8.36 1.59
CA PRO A 162 -3.31 9.36 1.73
C PRO A 162 -2.12 8.86 2.56
N ASP A 163 -2.26 7.75 3.27
CA ASP A 163 -1.24 7.16 4.13
C ASP A 163 -1.44 5.65 4.29
N THR A 164 -0.48 4.98 4.91
CA THR A 164 -0.50 3.53 5.16
C THR A 164 -1.64 3.12 6.08
N ALA A 165 -2.02 3.96 7.05
CA ALA A 165 -3.15 3.66 7.94
C ALA A 165 -4.49 3.67 7.18
N ALA A 166 -4.67 4.60 6.24
CA ALA A 166 -5.82 4.61 5.34
C ALA A 166 -5.84 3.39 4.42
N LEU A 167 -4.68 2.97 3.89
CA LEU A 167 -4.57 1.75 3.09
C LEU A 167 -4.99 0.53 3.92
N ARG A 168 -4.48 0.38 5.14
CA ARG A 168 -4.86 -0.71 6.06
C ARG A 168 -6.37 -0.74 6.26
N ARG A 169 -6.99 0.39 6.65
CA ARG A 169 -8.45 0.48 6.84
C ARG A 169 -9.22 0.11 5.56
N ALA A 170 -8.74 0.59 4.40
CA ALA A 170 -9.37 0.28 3.12
C ALA A 170 -9.39 -1.21 2.83
N LEU A 171 -8.29 -1.91 3.09
CA LEU A 171 -8.15 -3.35 2.86
C LEU A 171 -8.94 -4.17 3.89
N ALA A 172 -8.91 -3.78 5.17
CA ALA A 172 -9.61 -4.47 6.26
C ALA A 172 -11.14 -4.42 6.08
N VAL A 173 -11.71 -3.22 5.84
CA VAL A 173 -13.17 -3.03 5.62
C VAL A 173 -13.69 -3.85 4.43
N ARG A 174 -12.83 -4.14 3.47
CA ARG A 174 -13.15 -4.93 2.27
C ARG A 174 -12.77 -6.40 2.39
N GLU A 175 -12.35 -6.81 3.57
CA GLU A 175 -11.91 -8.18 3.85
C GLU A 175 -10.78 -8.66 2.90
N LEU A 176 -9.95 -7.73 2.41
CA LEU A 176 -8.82 -8.04 1.54
C LEU A 176 -7.55 -8.38 2.32
N ILE A 177 -7.55 -8.12 3.60
CA ILE A 177 -6.58 -8.62 4.59
C ILE A 177 -7.36 -9.20 5.77
N PRO A 178 -6.79 -10.16 6.52
CA PRO A 178 -7.41 -10.63 7.74
C PRO A 178 -7.52 -9.49 8.76
N PRO A 179 -8.51 -9.58 9.68
CA PRO A 179 -8.60 -8.66 10.80
C PRO A 179 -7.28 -8.60 11.59
N THR A 180 -6.87 -7.40 11.95
CA THR A 180 -5.69 -7.18 12.78
C THR A 180 -6.09 -7.33 14.25
N VAL A 181 -5.31 -8.05 15.03
CA VAL A 181 -5.37 -8.03 16.49
C VAL A 181 -4.27 -7.10 16.99
N LEU A 182 -4.63 -6.18 17.85
CA LEU A 182 -3.72 -5.26 18.50
C LEU A 182 -3.47 -5.76 19.92
N LEU A 183 -2.21 -5.98 20.31
CA LEU A 183 -1.83 -6.12 21.72
C LEU A 183 -1.41 -4.73 22.22
N ILE A 184 -2.08 -4.22 23.23
CA ILE A 184 -1.89 -2.87 23.74
C ILE A 184 -1.26 -2.98 25.11
N LEU A 185 -0.05 -2.47 25.27
CA LEU A 185 0.77 -2.59 26.48
C LEU A 185 1.18 -1.21 27.01
N PRO A 186 1.29 -1.04 28.33
CA PRO A 186 1.66 0.25 28.93
C PRO A 186 3.16 0.57 28.81
N ASP A 187 4.03 -0.43 28.66
CA ASP A 187 5.47 -0.25 28.61
C ASP A 187 6.08 -0.53 27.24
N ARG A 188 6.95 0.35 26.78
CA ARG A 188 7.59 0.25 25.48
C ARG A 188 8.55 -0.92 25.35
N ASP A 189 9.42 -1.07 26.34
CA ASP A 189 10.50 -2.04 26.27
C ASP A 189 9.91 -3.44 26.37
N GLU A 190 8.88 -3.62 27.20
CA GLU A 190 8.09 -4.85 27.29
C GLU A 190 7.33 -5.17 26.00
N ALA A 191 6.72 -4.16 25.36
CA ALA A 191 6.07 -4.34 24.05
C ALA A 191 7.08 -4.76 22.96
N GLN A 192 8.29 -4.19 23.00
CA GLN A 192 9.33 -4.56 22.02
C GLN A 192 9.85 -5.98 22.28
N GLU A 193 10.10 -6.36 23.53
CA GLU A 193 10.54 -7.72 23.88
C GLU A 193 9.48 -8.75 23.47
N LEU A 194 8.22 -8.50 23.78
CA LEU A 194 7.11 -9.38 23.38
C LEU A 194 6.94 -9.48 21.86
N ALA A 195 7.09 -8.37 21.13
CA ALA A 195 7.04 -8.38 19.68
C ALA A 195 8.17 -9.22 19.06
N ASP A 196 9.37 -9.15 19.61
CA ASP A 196 10.52 -9.95 19.15
C ASP A 196 10.31 -11.44 19.44
N GLU A 197 9.74 -11.81 20.60
CA GLU A 197 9.35 -13.18 20.92
C GLU A 197 8.27 -13.72 19.97
N LEU A 198 7.21 -12.96 19.76
CA LEU A 198 6.13 -13.33 18.85
C LEU A 198 6.62 -13.51 17.42
N LEU A 199 7.52 -12.63 16.96
CA LEU A 199 8.12 -12.74 15.64
C LEU A 199 8.99 -14.01 15.52
N ALA A 200 9.76 -14.34 16.57
CA ALA A 200 10.56 -15.56 16.60
C ALA A 200 9.69 -16.84 16.59
N ASP A 201 8.52 -16.80 17.21
CA ASP A 201 7.54 -17.86 17.20
C ASP A 201 6.73 -17.97 15.88
N GLY A 202 6.91 -17.00 14.98
CA GLY A 202 6.30 -17.02 13.65
C GLY A 202 5.01 -16.22 13.51
N TRP A 203 4.65 -15.41 14.51
CA TRP A 203 3.58 -14.43 14.36
C TRP A 203 4.01 -13.29 13.45
N GLY A 204 3.06 -12.56 12.89
CA GLY A 204 3.40 -11.42 12.05
C GLY A 204 2.27 -10.44 11.80
N PRO A 205 2.64 -9.19 11.53
CA PRO A 205 3.98 -8.61 11.34
C PRO A 205 4.74 -8.20 12.61
N CYS A 206 4.13 -8.18 13.80
CA CYS A 206 4.71 -7.77 15.10
C CYS A 206 5.33 -6.35 15.09
N ALA A 207 4.72 -5.43 14.33
CA ALA A 207 5.16 -4.04 14.31
C ALA A 207 4.77 -3.34 15.62
N VAL A 208 5.76 -2.73 16.29
CA VAL A 208 5.51 -1.95 17.51
C VAL A 208 5.43 -0.47 17.16
N HIS A 209 4.35 0.18 17.55
CA HIS A 209 4.18 1.62 17.40
C HIS A 209 3.46 2.22 18.60
N ARG A 210 3.56 3.54 18.72
CA ARG A 210 2.85 4.31 19.73
C ARG A 210 1.42 4.55 19.27
N ASP A 211 0.43 4.19 20.09
CA ASP A 211 -0.94 4.60 19.82
C ASP A 211 -1.26 5.93 20.54
N MET A 212 -1.93 6.83 19.79
CA MET A 212 -2.43 8.09 20.33
C MET A 212 -3.96 7.99 20.44
N LEU A 213 -4.44 7.07 21.27
CA LEU A 213 -5.88 6.83 21.49
C LEU A 213 -6.53 7.85 22.44
N ALA A 214 -5.86 8.87 22.92
CA ALA A 214 -6.47 9.82 23.86
C ALA A 214 -6.56 11.23 23.28
N GLY A 215 -7.67 11.89 23.59
CA GLY A 215 -7.90 13.30 23.33
C GLY A 215 -6.88 14.19 24.04
N GLU A 216 -6.78 15.42 23.57
CA GLU A 216 -5.73 16.43 23.70
C GLU A 216 -5.25 16.83 25.13
N ASP A 217 -5.61 16.19 26.22
CA ASP A 217 -5.37 16.76 27.55
C ASP A 217 -4.57 15.91 28.57
N ASP A 218 -4.19 14.64 28.32
CA ASP A 218 -3.43 13.85 29.29
C ASP A 218 -2.19 13.17 28.66
N ALA A 219 -1.03 13.80 28.83
CA ALA A 219 0.27 13.40 28.28
C ALA A 219 0.98 12.27 29.11
N GLU A 220 0.30 11.57 30.01
CA GLU A 220 0.93 10.63 30.94
C GLU A 220 0.66 9.14 30.64
N ASP A 221 -0.38 8.76 29.88
CA ASP A 221 -0.64 7.36 29.56
C ASP A 221 -0.44 7.12 28.06
N VAL A 222 0.71 6.58 27.72
CA VAL A 222 1.08 6.20 26.35
C VAL A 222 1.06 4.70 26.24
N ASP A 223 0.12 4.19 25.46
CA ASP A 223 0.05 2.78 25.12
C ASP A 223 0.93 2.44 23.92
N TRP A 224 1.53 1.27 23.98
CA TRP A 224 2.34 0.69 22.90
C TRP A 224 1.59 -0.47 22.29
N VAL A 225 1.52 -0.50 20.95
CA VAL A 225 0.70 -1.43 20.21
C VAL A 225 1.57 -2.35 19.37
N ILE A 226 1.34 -3.66 19.52
CA ILE A 226 1.89 -4.70 18.65
C ILE A 226 0.79 -5.14 17.70
N GLU A 227 1.02 -5.04 16.41
CA GLU A 227 0.06 -5.45 15.37
C GLU A 227 0.29 -6.89 14.93
N LEU A 228 -0.77 -7.70 14.95
CA LEU A 228 -0.76 -9.10 14.51
C LEU A 228 -1.86 -9.36 13.50
N THR A 229 -1.50 -9.90 12.34
CA THR A 229 -2.46 -10.32 11.31
C THR A 229 -2.44 -11.82 11.06
N THR A 230 -1.31 -12.49 11.35
CA THR A 230 -1.09 -13.90 10.99
C THR A 230 -0.46 -14.65 12.15
N ALA A 231 -1.02 -15.80 12.48
CA ALA A 231 -0.48 -16.76 13.45
C ALA A 231 0.61 -17.66 12.82
N PRO A 232 1.43 -18.35 13.63
CA PRO A 232 2.51 -19.23 13.18
C PRO A 232 2.07 -20.33 12.20
N ASP A 233 0.85 -20.81 12.32
CA ASP A 233 0.26 -21.83 11.44
C ASP A 233 -0.27 -21.27 10.11
N GLY A 234 -0.15 -19.96 9.91
CA GLY A 234 -0.61 -19.24 8.73
C GLY A 234 -2.09 -18.86 8.76
N THR A 235 -2.82 -19.15 9.84
CA THR A 235 -4.19 -18.68 10.03
C THR A 235 -4.22 -17.20 10.44
N PRO A 236 -5.38 -16.50 10.32
CA PRO A 236 -5.51 -15.14 10.84
C PRO A 236 -5.26 -15.09 12.36
N ALA A 237 -4.55 -14.05 12.83
CA ALA A 237 -4.33 -13.83 14.27
C ALA A 237 -5.64 -13.75 15.06
N SER A 238 -6.70 -13.22 14.45
CA SER A 238 -8.04 -13.16 15.04
C SER A 238 -8.66 -14.53 15.38
N ALA A 239 -8.20 -15.62 14.74
CA ALA A 239 -8.62 -16.97 15.09
C ALA A 239 -8.03 -17.47 16.42
N HIS A 240 -7.01 -16.78 16.94
CA HIS A 240 -6.31 -17.07 18.18
C HIS A 240 -6.56 -15.98 19.25
N ARG A 241 -7.71 -15.32 19.17
CA ARG A 241 -8.02 -14.16 20.02
C ARG A 241 -7.89 -14.47 21.50
N ASP A 242 -8.45 -15.59 21.95
CA ASP A 242 -8.42 -15.99 23.37
C ASP A 242 -6.98 -16.16 23.88
N GLU A 243 -6.09 -16.75 23.06
CA GLU A 243 -4.66 -16.92 23.39
C GLU A 243 -3.94 -15.56 23.49
N LEU A 244 -4.26 -14.65 22.56
CA LEU A 244 -3.68 -13.29 22.53
C LEU A 244 -4.22 -12.42 23.66
N ASP A 245 -5.49 -12.59 24.06
CA ASP A 245 -6.09 -11.93 25.22
C ASP A 245 -5.34 -12.34 26.50
N GLU A 246 -5.15 -13.64 26.72
CA GLU A 246 -4.39 -14.19 27.86
C GLU A 246 -2.92 -13.73 27.84
N LEU A 247 -2.34 -13.58 26.65
CA LEU A 247 -0.97 -13.08 26.51
C LEU A 247 -0.87 -11.60 26.91
N ALA A 248 -1.76 -10.75 26.40
CA ALA A 248 -1.79 -9.33 26.71
C ALA A 248 -2.02 -9.10 28.24
N GLU A 249 -2.96 -9.83 28.85
CA GLU A 249 -3.22 -9.76 30.28
C GLU A 249 -2.00 -10.10 31.15
N ARG A 250 -1.12 -11.01 30.70
CA ARG A 250 0.12 -11.33 31.44
C ARG A 250 1.14 -10.19 31.45
N HIS A 251 0.99 -9.25 30.54
CA HIS A 251 1.83 -8.06 30.37
C HIS A 251 1.10 -6.78 30.77
N ASP A 252 0.09 -6.88 31.66
CA ASP A 252 -0.73 -5.76 32.13
C ASP A 252 -1.39 -4.96 30.99
N GLY A 253 -1.58 -5.60 29.84
CA GLY A 253 -2.17 -5.06 28.62
C GLY A 253 -3.54 -5.65 28.30
N PHE A 254 -4.03 -5.31 27.13
CA PHE A 254 -5.29 -5.83 26.58
C PHE A 254 -5.22 -5.94 25.05
N THR A 255 -6.20 -6.61 24.44
CA THR A 255 -6.28 -6.68 22.98
C THR A 255 -7.35 -5.73 22.44
N GLY A 256 -7.10 -5.22 21.22
CA GLY A 256 -8.02 -4.40 20.44
C GLY A 256 -8.18 -4.94 19.00
N ASP A 257 -9.09 -4.34 18.24
CA ASP A 257 -9.25 -4.58 16.81
C ASP A 257 -8.65 -3.40 16.04
N GLY A 258 -7.85 -3.71 15.01
CA GLY A 258 -7.16 -2.73 14.16
C GLY A 258 -7.77 -2.60 12.78
#